data_85847f00df360a36a175f9beff9ac692
#
_entry.id   85847f00df360a36a175f9beff9ac692
#
_cell.length_a   1.000
_cell.length_b   1.000
_cell.length_c   1.000
_cell.angle_alpha   90.00
_cell.angle_beta   90.00
_cell.angle_gamma   90.00
#
_symmetry.space_group_name_H-M   'P 1'
#
loop_
_entity.id
_entity.type
_entity.pdbx_description
1 polymer ?
#
loop_
_entity_poly.entity_id
_entity_poly.type
_entity_poly.pdbx_seq_one_letter_code
_entity_poly.pdbx_strand_id
1 'polypeptide(L)'
;MINSIILIAIILIFNISIVHARSRAPAWSCLFATKLTRRKFVTTFHGTYNFRGRLKKFYNSVMVRSDLVIAGSNFIFSHIQENYQEFLNSKKKFLVIFRGINVDYFDPTTKIETDEKKLLNVWNITDEKKIILMPGRLTSWKGQELFIEAINLVKIDLGYEAFHVVILGSDQGRNSFKEKLIKLTEKHNLTNQVKFIDHCKDMAYPYNGL
;
A
#
# COMPACT_ATOMS: atom_id res chain seq x y z
N MET A 1 14.04 -21.43 -9.97
CA MET A 1 13.88 -22.53 -10.95
C MET A 1 12.71 -23.44 -10.61
N ILE A 2 12.61 -24.01 -9.41
CA ILE A 2 11.51 -24.92 -9.02
C ILE A 2 10.12 -24.33 -9.30
N ASN A 3 9.86 -23.08 -8.88
CA ASN A 3 8.56 -22.42 -9.12
C ASN A 3 8.21 -22.27 -10.61
N SER A 4 9.20 -22.12 -11.49
CA SER A 4 8.95 -22.02 -12.94
C SER A 4 8.51 -23.37 -13.52
N ILE A 5 9.10 -24.48 -13.04
CA ILE A 5 8.72 -25.83 -13.49
C ILE A 5 7.30 -26.16 -13.05
N ILE A 6 6.97 -25.86 -11.80
CA ILE A 6 5.60 -26.04 -11.27
C ILE A 6 4.59 -25.21 -12.08
N LEU A 7 4.94 -23.95 -12.38
CA LEU A 7 4.06 -23.08 -13.19
C LEU A 7 3.87 -23.62 -14.62
N ILE A 8 4.92 -24.17 -15.25
CA ILE A 8 4.80 -24.80 -16.56
C ILE A 8 3.82 -25.96 -16.51
N ALA A 9 3.95 -26.85 -15.53
CA ALA A 9 3.05 -27.97 -15.35
C ALA A 9 1.60 -27.50 -15.16
N ILE A 10 1.35 -26.53 -14.30
CA ILE A 10 0.03 -25.95 -14.06
C ILE A 10 -0.54 -25.34 -15.36
N ILE A 11 0.25 -24.57 -16.09
CA ILE A 11 -0.16 -23.93 -17.35
C ILE A 11 -0.61 -24.98 -18.37
N LEU A 12 0.12 -26.07 -18.49
CA LEU A 12 -0.17 -27.13 -19.46
C LEU A 12 -1.37 -27.99 -19.02
N ILE A 13 -1.40 -28.44 -17.76
CA ILE A 13 -2.47 -29.29 -17.22
C ILE A 13 -3.83 -28.57 -17.30
N PHE A 14 -3.88 -27.29 -16.88
CA PHE A 14 -5.13 -26.53 -16.83
C PHE A 14 -5.37 -25.68 -18.08
N ASN A 15 -4.56 -25.83 -19.12
CA ASN A 15 -4.65 -25.08 -20.38
C ASN A 15 -4.78 -23.57 -20.18
N ILE A 16 -3.97 -22.99 -19.27
CA ILE A 16 -4.03 -21.57 -18.92
C ILE A 16 -3.58 -20.72 -20.10
N SER A 17 -4.39 -19.76 -20.53
CA SER A 17 -4.11 -18.87 -21.65
C SER A 17 -3.32 -17.62 -21.26
N ILE A 18 -3.54 -17.10 -20.04
CA ILE A 18 -2.95 -15.84 -19.55
C ILE A 18 -2.39 -16.05 -18.15
N VAL A 19 -1.18 -15.60 -17.93
CA VAL A 19 -0.54 -15.57 -16.60
C VAL A 19 -0.35 -14.13 -16.19
N HIS A 20 -0.83 -13.76 -15.00
CA HIS A 20 -0.74 -12.41 -14.48
C HIS A 20 0.12 -12.35 -13.21
N ALA A 21 1.22 -11.60 -13.25
CA ALA A 21 2.05 -11.36 -12.08
C ALA A 21 1.86 -9.93 -11.55
N ARG A 22 1.70 -9.82 -10.23
CA ARG A 22 1.50 -8.56 -9.51
C ARG A 22 2.67 -8.18 -8.60
N SER A 23 3.77 -8.95 -8.67
CA SER A 23 4.97 -8.73 -7.86
C SER A 23 6.22 -9.22 -8.60
N ARG A 24 7.37 -8.60 -8.31
CA ARG A 24 8.64 -8.82 -9.02
C ARG A 24 9.17 -10.25 -8.89
N ALA A 25 9.18 -10.80 -7.69
CA ALA A 25 9.74 -12.13 -7.46
C ALA A 25 9.00 -13.23 -8.25
N PRO A 26 7.67 -13.37 -8.15
CA PRO A 26 6.93 -14.33 -8.97
C PRO A 26 6.97 -13.99 -10.46
N ALA A 27 7.09 -12.71 -10.85
CA ALA A 27 7.11 -12.30 -12.26
C ALA A 27 8.28 -12.91 -13.04
N TRP A 28 9.44 -13.14 -12.43
CA TRP A 28 10.56 -13.84 -13.09
C TRP A 28 10.20 -15.30 -13.42
N SER A 29 9.57 -16.00 -12.49
CA SER A 29 9.11 -17.39 -12.73
C SER A 29 7.99 -17.43 -13.78
N CYS A 30 7.06 -16.47 -13.75
CA CYS A 30 5.99 -16.35 -14.72
C CYS A 30 6.54 -16.03 -16.13
N LEU A 31 7.48 -15.09 -16.25
CA LEU A 31 8.11 -14.73 -17.52
C LEU A 31 8.77 -15.95 -18.19
N PHE A 32 9.48 -16.75 -17.40
CA PHE A 32 10.13 -17.95 -17.90
C PHE A 32 9.12 -19.02 -18.32
N ALA A 33 8.12 -19.29 -17.48
CA ALA A 33 7.09 -20.29 -17.75
C ALA A 33 6.25 -19.93 -18.99
N THR A 34 5.83 -18.67 -19.11
CA THR A 34 5.00 -18.22 -20.25
C THR A 34 5.76 -18.20 -21.56
N LYS A 35 7.06 -17.89 -21.56
CA LYS A 35 7.91 -18.00 -22.77
C LYS A 35 8.01 -19.44 -23.26
N LEU A 36 8.24 -20.40 -22.36
CA LEU A 36 8.34 -21.82 -22.74
C LEU A 36 7.02 -22.40 -23.23
N THR A 37 5.90 -22.01 -22.58
CA THR A 37 4.57 -22.51 -22.93
C THR A 37 3.86 -21.68 -24.01
N ARG A 38 4.51 -20.60 -24.50
CA ARG A 38 3.93 -19.66 -25.48
C ARG A 38 2.60 -19.04 -25.05
N ARG A 39 2.44 -18.81 -23.75
CA ARG A 39 1.24 -18.18 -23.18
C ARG A 39 1.44 -16.69 -22.97
N LYS A 40 0.32 -15.97 -22.89
CA LYS A 40 0.35 -14.51 -22.66
C LYS A 40 0.75 -14.18 -21.24
N PHE A 41 1.59 -13.17 -21.09
CA PHE A 41 2.08 -12.68 -19.79
C PHE A 41 1.62 -11.26 -19.56
N VAL A 42 0.99 -11.02 -18.41
CA VAL A 42 0.51 -9.71 -17.97
C VAL A 42 1.18 -9.35 -16.64
N THR A 43 1.51 -8.09 -16.47
CA THR A 43 2.02 -7.59 -15.18
C THR A 43 1.25 -6.35 -14.74
N THR A 44 1.06 -6.18 -13.42
CA THR A 44 0.59 -4.92 -12.85
C THR A 44 1.68 -4.27 -12.01
N PHE A 45 2.04 -3.06 -12.39
CA PHE A 45 3.03 -2.23 -11.70
C PHE A 45 2.34 -1.41 -10.61
N HIS A 46 2.53 -1.77 -9.34
CA HIS A 46 1.75 -1.22 -8.22
C HIS A 46 2.36 0.00 -7.53
N GLY A 47 3.61 0.32 -7.78
CA GLY A 47 4.30 1.42 -7.14
C GLY A 47 5.67 1.66 -7.75
N THR A 48 6.33 2.75 -7.41
CA THR A 48 7.69 3.02 -7.83
C THR A 48 8.63 2.01 -7.16
N TYR A 49 9.34 1.23 -7.98
CA TYR A 49 10.35 0.32 -7.45
C TYR A 49 11.69 1.05 -7.41
N ASN A 50 11.99 1.66 -6.27
CA ASN A 50 13.28 2.32 -6.09
C ASN A 50 14.42 1.35 -6.36
N PHE A 51 15.38 1.81 -7.14
CA PHE A 51 16.59 1.05 -7.44
C PHE A 51 17.82 1.93 -7.25
N ARG A 52 18.83 1.36 -6.59
CA ARG A 52 20.18 1.90 -6.60
C ARG A 52 21.04 0.90 -7.39
N GLY A 53 21.62 1.37 -8.50
CA GLY A 53 22.47 0.56 -9.38
C GLY A 53 21.74 -0.32 -10.42
N ARG A 54 22.52 -0.74 -11.42
CA ARG A 54 22.04 -1.44 -12.62
C ARG A 54 21.42 -2.81 -12.34
N LEU A 55 21.98 -3.57 -11.42
CA LEU A 55 21.47 -4.92 -11.09
C LEU A 55 20.05 -4.88 -10.51
N LYS A 56 19.78 -3.94 -9.62
CA LYS A 56 18.44 -3.79 -9.04
C LYS A 56 17.43 -3.27 -10.07
N LYS A 57 17.85 -2.38 -10.95
CA LYS A 57 17.05 -1.92 -12.10
C LYS A 57 16.69 -3.10 -13.01
N PHE A 58 17.67 -3.91 -13.38
CA PHE A 58 17.46 -5.13 -14.16
C PHE A 58 16.49 -6.10 -13.47
N TYR A 59 16.66 -6.36 -12.17
CA TYR A 59 15.73 -7.20 -11.42
C TYR A 59 14.29 -6.66 -11.45
N ASN A 60 14.11 -5.35 -11.27
CA ASN A 60 12.80 -4.72 -11.31
C ASN A 60 12.19 -4.71 -12.72
N SER A 61 13.01 -4.72 -13.78
CA SER A 61 12.56 -4.65 -15.18
C SER A 61 11.67 -5.81 -15.61
N VAL A 62 11.64 -6.91 -14.87
CA VAL A 62 10.73 -8.03 -15.16
C VAL A 62 9.27 -7.58 -15.26
N MET A 63 8.90 -6.56 -14.49
CA MET A 63 7.54 -6.01 -14.47
C MET A 63 7.15 -5.26 -15.75
N VAL A 64 8.12 -4.94 -16.60
CA VAL A 64 7.89 -4.32 -17.91
C VAL A 64 8.28 -5.25 -19.09
N ARG A 65 8.58 -6.53 -18.79
CA ARG A 65 8.93 -7.53 -19.83
C ARG A 65 7.75 -8.38 -20.29
N SER A 66 6.55 -8.15 -19.76
CA SER A 66 5.30 -8.83 -20.15
C SER A 66 4.78 -8.34 -21.51
N ASP A 67 3.81 -9.06 -22.09
CA ASP A 67 3.09 -8.67 -23.30
C ASP A 67 2.21 -7.43 -23.06
N LEU A 68 1.61 -7.36 -21.86
CA LEU A 68 0.80 -6.23 -21.39
C LEU A 68 1.25 -5.80 -20.00
N VAL A 69 1.54 -4.51 -19.86
CA VAL A 69 1.86 -3.87 -18.58
C VAL A 69 0.71 -2.98 -18.16
N ILE A 70 0.18 -3.22 -16.97
CA ILE A 70 -0.87 -2.40 -16.35
C ILE A 70 -0.20 -1.48 -15.33
N ALA A 71 -0.39 -0.18 -15.48
CA ALA A 71 0.00 0.83 -14.49
C ALA A 71 -1.22 1.22 -13.64
N GLY A 72 -1.07 1.27 -12.31
CA GLY A 72 -2.16 1.59 -11.38
C GLY A 72 -2.52 3.08 -11.32
N SER A 73 -1.77 3.94 -12.00
CA SER A 73 -2.01 5.39 -12.12
C SER A 73 -1.16 5.99 -13.24
N ASN A 74 -1.50 7.23 -13.66
CA ASN A 74 -0.68 7.99 -14.60
C ASN A 74 0.73 8.24 -14.07
N PHE A 75 0.87 8.51 -12.77
CA PHE A 75 2.16 8.66 -12.11
C PHE A 75 3.06 7.41 -12.27
N ILE A 76 2.48 6.22 -12.06
CA ILE A 76 3.21 4.96 -12.26
C ILE A 76 3.55 4.75 -13.74
N PHE A 77 2.67 5.13 -14.65
CA PHE A 77 2.92 5.05 -16.09
C PHE A 77 4.12 5.94 -16.49
N SER A 78 4.13 7.21 -16.07
CA SER A 78 5.27 8.12 -16.31
C SER A 78 6.57 7.58 -15.70
N HIS A 79 6.51 7.08 -14.46
CA HIS A 79 7.66 6.44 -13.83
C HIS A 79 8.22 5.25 -14.63
N ILE A 80 7.37 4.43 -15.26
CA ILE A 80 7.80 3.34 -16.13
C ILE A 80 8.49 3.87 -17.36
N GLN A 81 7.94 4.87 -18.02
CA GLN A 81 8.51 5.47 -19.22
C GLN A 81 9.89 6.10 -18.95
N GLU A 82 10.02 6.85 -17.88
CA GLU A 82 11.28 7.51 -17.50
C GLU A 82 12.38 6.53 -17.10
N ASN A 83 12.03 5.47 -16.38
CA ASN A 83 13.03 4.64 -15.70
C ASN A 83 13.31 3.29 -16.37
N TYR A 84 12.43 2.82 -17.26
CA TYR A 84 12.53 1.47 -17.84
C TYR A 84 12.48 1.47 -19.38
N GLN A 85 12.69 2.62 -20.01
CA GLN A 85 12.59 2.79 -21.48
C GLN A 85 13.44 1.78 -22.25
N GLU A 86 14.64 1.45 -21.80
CA GLU A 86 15.53 0.49 -22.43
C GLU A 86 15.00 -0.96 -22.45
N PHE A 87 13.98 -1.27 -21.63
CA PHE A 87 13.32 -2.59 -21.61
C PHE A 87 11.99 -2.60 -22.37
N LEU A 88 11.57 -1.44 -22.90
CA LEU A 88 10.34 -1.30 -23.66
C LEU A 88 10.65 -1.54 -25.15
N ASN A 89 9.70 -2.17 -25.84
CA ASN A 89 9.73 -2.26 -27.28
C ASN A 89 8.35 -1.90 -27.87
N SER A 90 8.30 -1.56 -29.14
CA SER A 90 7.09 -1.11 -29.85
C SER A 90 5.93 -2.13 -29.85
N LYS A 91 6.20 -3.41 -29.57
CA LYS A 91 5.20 -4.48 -29.55
C LYS A 91 4.46 -4.61 -28.22
N LYS A 92 4.93 -3.93 -27.16
CA LYS A 92 4.32 -4.03 -25.83
C LYS A 92 3.15 -3.07 -25.69
N LYS A 93 2.10 -3.57 -25.06
CA LYS A 93 0.92 -2.78 -24.73
C LYS A 93 1.02 -2.28 -23.29
N PHE A 94 0.64 -1.02 -23.10
CA PHE A 94 0.53 -0.38 -21.80
C PHE A 94 -0.90 0.10 -21.60
N LEU A 95 -1.44 -0.14 -20.42
CA LEU A 95 -2.73 0.39 -20.00
C LEU A 95 -2.60 1.02 -18.63
N VAL A 96 -3.26 2.16 -18.45
CA VAL A 96 -3.50 2.73 -17.13
C VAL A 96 -4.87 2.25 -16.68
N ILE A 97 -4.90 1.47 -15.60
CA ILE A 97 -6.13 1.00 -14.98
C ILE A 97 -6.06 1.41 -13.51
N PHE A 98 -6.86 2.41 -13.14
CA PHE A 98 -6.96 2.88 -11.77
C PHE A 98 -7.53 1.77 -10.88
N ARG A 99 -7.11 1.78 -9.61
CA ARG A 99 -7.66 0.85 -8.64
C ARG A 99 -9.09 1.26 -8.31
N GLY A 100 -10.01 0.31 -8.37
CA GLY A 100 -11.36 0.48 -7.88
C GLY A 100 -11.45 0.21 -6.37
N ILE A 101 -12.49 0.78 -5.77
CA ILE A 101 -12.98 0.47 -4.43
C ILE A 101 -14.46 0.12 -4.54
N ASN A 102 -14.99 -0.55 -3.53
CA ASN A 102 -16.43 -0.70 -3.40
C ASN A 102 -17.01 0.61 -2.85
N VAL A 103 -17.58 1.43 -3.74
CA VAL A 103 -18.11 2.76 -3.38
C VAL A 103 -19.31 2.66 -2.44
N ASP A 104 -20.17 1.63 -2.58
CA ASP A 104 -21.32 1.43 -1.70
C ASP A 104 -20.90 1.09 -0.26
N TYR A 105 -19.78 0.35 -0.13
CA TYR A 105 -19.22 -0.02 1.16
C TYR A 105 -18.53 1.16 1.89
N PHE A 106 -17.97 2.10 1.12
CA PHE A 106 -17.32 3.31 1.64
C PHE A 106 -18.16 4.56 1.47
N ASP A 107 -19.47 4.42 1.24
CA ASP A 107 -20.39 5.54 1.08
C ASP A 107 -20.62 6.21 2.46
N PRO A 108 -20.20 7.48 2.64
CA PRO A 108 -20.39 8.20 3.89
C PRO A 108 -21.87 8.52 4.19
N THR A 109 -22.76 8.41 3.18
CA THR A 109 -24.20 8.60 3.38
C THR A 109 -24.87 7.34 3.91
N THR A 110 -24.26 6.17 3.70
CA THR A 110 -24.70 4.94 4.35
C THR A 110 -24.33 5.04 5.82
N LYS A 111 -25.28 5.50 6.64
CA LYS A 111 -25.16 5.39 8.08
C LYS A 111 -25.08 3.89 8.42
N ILE A 112 -23.88 3.37 8.45
CA ILE A 112 -23.63 2.23 9.30
C ILE A 112 -24.02 2.78 10.67
N GLU A 113 -25.01 2.19 11.34
CA GLU A 113 -25.31 2.45 12.76
C GLU A 113 -24.11 2.03 13.62
N THR A 114 -22.98 2.53 13.24
CA THR A 114 -21.75 2.45 13.98
C THR A 114 -21.91 3.50 15.03
N ASP A 115 -22.25 3.02 16.16
CA ASP A 115 -22.21 3.78 17.37
C ASP A 115 -20.79 4.41 17.44
N GLU A 116 -20.66 5.67 16.92
CA GLU A 116 -19.44 6.46 17.03
C GLU A 116 -18.87 6.35 18.43
N LYS A 117 -19.75 6.37 19.43
CA LYS A 117 -19.41 6.15 20.83
C LYS A 117 -18.75 4.80 21.09
N LYS A 118 -19.17 3.73 20.40
CA LYS A 118 -18.49 2.41 20.54
C LYS A 118 -17.08 2.44 20.00
N LEU A 119 -16.88 3.10 18.84
CA LEU A 119 -15.56 3.23 18.24
C LEU A 119 -14.62 4.03 19.15
N LEU A 120 -15.10 5.18 19.64
CA LEU A 120 -14.36 6.04 20.55
C LEU A 120 -14.03 5.33 21.86
N ASN A 121 -14.98 4.59 22.42
CA ASN A 121 -14.74 3.78 23.63
C ASN A 121 -13.67 2.71 23.40
N VAL A 122 -13.71 1.98 22.27
CA VAL A 122 -12.68 0.98 21.91
C VAL A 122 -11.29 1.65 21.78
N TRP A 123 -11.22 2.90 21.35
CA TRP A 123 -9.99 3.65 21.23
C TRP A 123 -9.60 4.42 22.50
N ASN A 124 -10.39 4.30 23.59
CA ASN A 124 -10.21 5.06 24.82
C ASN A 124 -10.17 6.59 24.57
N ILE A 125 -11.10 7.08 23.73
CA ILE A 125 -11.32 8.51 23.46
C ILE A 125 -12.68 8.86 24.09
N THR A 126 -12.67 9.77 25.07
CA THR A 126 -13.85 10.07 25.88
C THR A 126 -14.34 11.51 25.76
N ASP A 127 -13.61 12.34 25.02
CA ASP A 127 -13.94 13.74 24.81
C ASP A 127 -14.33 14.02 23.33
N GLU A 128 -15.00 15.15 23.11
CA GLU A 128 -15.53 15.56 21.78
C GLU A 128 -14.48 16.26 20.90
N LYS A 129 -13.18 16.02 21.11
CA LYS A 129 -12.15 16.61 20.27
C LYS A 129 -12.15 16.01 18.86
N LYS A 130 -11.69 16.78 17.90
CA LYS A 130 -11.53 16.31 16.53
C LYS A 130 -10.56 15.14 16.43
N ILE A 131 -10.88 14.18 15.59
CA ILE A 131 -10.02 13.01 15.35
C ILE A 131 -9.32 13.15 14.02
N ILE A 132 -8.01 12.99 14.04
CA ILE A 132 -7.16 12.92 12.84
C ILE A 132 -6.74 11.45 12.69
N LEU A 133 -7.28 10.76 11.68
CA LEU A 133 -7.03 9.35 11.44
C LEU A 133 -5.90 9.18 10.43
N MET A 134 -4.87 8.39 10.79
CA MET A 134 -3.81 7.96 9.88
C MET A 134 -3.80 6.43 9.75
N PRO A 135 -4.54 5.86 8.78
CA PRO A 135 -4.57 4.42 8.58
C PRO A 135 -3.38 3.94 7.74
N GLY A 136 -2.77 2.86 8.17
CA GLY A 136 -1.69 2.24 7.42
C GLY A 136 -0.77 1.38 8.28
N ARG A 137 -0.19 0.36 7.68
CA ARG A 137 0.82 -0.47 8.37
C ARG A 137 1.94 0.40 8.94
N LEU A 138 2.39 0.09 10.14
CA LEU A 138 3.51 0.79 10.76
C LEU A 138 4.81 0.42 10.06
N THR A 139 5.24 1.29 9.16
CA THR A 139 6.46 1.09 8.36
C THR A 139 7.05 2.44 7.97
N SER A 140 8.37 2.55 7.91
CA SER A 140 9.08 3.82 7.68
C SER A 140 8.65 4.57 6.42
N TRP A 141 8.21 3.86 5.35
CA TRP A 141 7.78 4.52 4.10
C TRP A 141 6.33 5.00 4.11
N LYS A 142 5.56 4.75 5.17
CA LYS A 142 4.18 5.24 5.30
C LYS A 142 4.09 6.65 5.91
N GLY A 143 5.20 7.16 6.40
CA GLY A 143 5.31 8.55 6.83
C GLY A 143 4.78 8.86 8.22
N GLN A 144 4.58 7.85 9.09
CA GLN A 144 4.10 8.09 10.46
C GLN A 144 5.04 9.01 11.26
N GLU A 145 6.35 8.90 11.07
CA GLU A 145 7.30 9.81 11.73
C GLU A 145 7.06 11.27 11.30
N LEU A 146 6.99 11.51 9.99
CA LEU A 146 6.71 12.84 9.45
C LEU A 146 5.35 13.36 9.91
N PHE A 147 4.35 12.48 10.02
CA PHE A 147 3.03 12.84 10.49
C PHE A 147 3.04 13.28 11.96
N ILE A 148 3.75 12.57 12.86
CA ILE A 148 3.91 12.98 14.27
C ILE A 148 4.66 14.31 14.39
N GLU A 149 5.70 14.53 13.59
CA GLU A 149 6.40 15.83 13.53
C GLU A 149 5.46 16.96 13.07
N ALA A 150 4.62 16.72 12.05
CA ALA A 150 3.63 17.70 11.58
C ALA A 150 2.58 18.02 12.67
N ILE A 151 2.11 17.03 13.40
CA ILE A 151 1.18 17.22 14.53
C ILE A 151 1.82 18.04 15.64
N ASN A 152 3.12 17.82 15.91
CA ASN A 152 3.85 18.64 16.87
C ASN A 152 3.93 20.11 16.45
N LEU A 153 4.16 20.39 15.16
CA LEU A 153 4.16 21.76 14.63
C LEU A 153 2.78 22.41 14.77
N VAL A 154 1.69 21.70 14.49
CA VAL A 154 0.33 22.21 14.72
C VAL A 154 0.11 22.61 16.17
N LYS A 155 0.58 21.78 17.10
CA LYS A 155 0.48 22.08 18.54
C LYS A 155 1.30 23.33 18.92
N ILE A 156 2.56 23.43 18.44
CA ILE A 156 3.45 24.53 18.81
C ILE A 156 3.09 25.83 18.10
N ASP A 157 2.94 25.79 16.77
CA ASP A 157 2.80 27.01 15.94
C ASP A 157 1.39 27.60 16.00
N LEU A 158 0.36 26.75 16.15
CA LEU A 158 -1.03 27.19 16.20
C LEU A 158 -1.63 27.17 17.61
N GLY A 159 -0.91 26.66 18.61
CA GLY A 159 -1.41 26.50 19.97
C GLY A 159 -2.67 25.63 20.06
N TYR A 160 -2.91 24.78 19.03
CA TYR A 160 -4.12 23.99 18.93
C TYR A 160 -3.92 22.57 19.45
N GLU A 161 -4.62 22.23 20.52
CA GLU A 161 -4.53 20.93 21.19
C GLU A 161 -5.89 20.16 21.24
N ALA A 162 -6.95 20.74 20.65
CA ALA A 162 -8.29 20.16 20.69
C ALA A 162 -8.48 19.05 19.64
N PHE A 163 -7.55 18.08 19.63
CA PHE A 163 -7.62 16.93 18.71
C PHE A 163 -7.07 15.65 19.34
N HIS A 164 -7.50 14.52 18.80
CA HIS A 164 -6.85 13.23 18.95
C HIS A 164 -6.30 12.77 17.61
N VAL A 165 -5.18 12.06 17.67
CA VAL A 165 -4.56 11.41 16.52
C VAL A 165 -4.68 9.91 16.70
N VAL A 166 -5.24 9.22 15.73
CA VAL A 166 -5.34 7.76 15.71
C VAL A 166 -4.47 7.22 14.60
N ILE A 167 -3.36 6.59 14.97
CA ILE A 167 -2.49 5.85 14.04
C ILE A 167 -2.98 4.40 14.02
N LEU A 168 -3.71 4.04 12.95
CA LEU A 168 -4.43 2.77 12.84
C LEU A 168 -3.69 1.81 11.92
N GLY A 169 -3.16 0.71 12.45
CA GLY A 169 -2.54 -0.35 11.67
C GLY A 169 -1.52 -1.19 12.40
N SER A 170 -1.33 -2.41 11.94
CA SER A 170 -0.40 -3.36 12.53
C SER A 170 1.06 -3.05 12.18
N ASP A 171 1.95 -3.33 13.10
CA ASP A 171 3.40 -3.36 12.90
C ASP A 171 3.89 -4.68 12.24
N GLN A 172 3.01 -5.66 12.08
CA GLN A 172 3.31 -6.98 11.51
C GLN A 172 4.45 -7.71 12.28
N GLY A 173 4.51 -7.54 13.60
CA GLY A 173 5.54 -8.11 14.46
C GLY A 173 6.90 -7.37 14.39
N ARG A 174 6.92 -6.14 13.84
CA ARG A 174 8.12 -5.29 13.78
C ARG A 174 8.10 -4.24 14.89
N ASN A 175 8.09 -4.69 16.14
CA ASN A 175 7.92 -3.85 17.32
C ASN A 175 8.86 -2.64 17.39
N SER A 176 10.11 -2.77 16.89
CA SER A 176 11.11 -1.71 16.94
C SER A 176 10.67 -0.40 16.28
N PHE A 177 9.88 -0.46 15.20
CA PHE A 177 9.39 0.75 14.56
C PHE A 177 8.23 1.39 15.35
N LYS A 178 7.34 0.58 15.91
CA LYS A 178 6.27 1.06 16.80
C LYS A 178 6.86 1.73 18.04
N GLU A 179 7.85 1.12 18.68
CA GLU A 179 8.57 1.69 19.82
C GLU A 179 9.24 3.05 19.48
N LYS A 180 9.83 3.14 18.28
CA LYS A 180 10.38 4.40 17.78
C LYS A 180 9.33 5.50 17.69
N LEU A 181 8.13 5.18 17.16
CA LEU A 181 7.03 6.12 17.05
C LEU A 181 6.51 6.55 18.43
N ILE A 182 6.41 5.62 19.38
CA ILE A 182 6.01 5.92 20.78
C ILE A 182 7.02 6.89 21.41
N LYS A 183 8.32 6.61 21.33
CA LYS A 183 9.36 7.52 21.83
C LYS A 183 9.31 8.91 21.18
N LEU A 184 8.93 8.97 19.90
CA LEU A 184 8.78 10.25 19.20
C LEU A 184 7.58 11.04 19.75
N THR A 185 6.45 10.37 20.03
CA THR A 185 5.29 11.02 20.67
C THR A 185 5.59 11.49 22.09
N GLU A 186 6.34 10.72 22.86
CA GLU A 186 6.81 11.10 24.20
C GLU A 186 7.71 12.34 24.14
N LYS A 187 8.70 12.34 23.23
CA LYS A 187 9.61 13.48 23.00
C LYS A 187 8.87 14.80 22.74
N HIS A 188 7.76 14.73 22.02
CA HIS A 188 6.93 15.89 21.66
C HIS A 188 5.77 16.17 22.63
N ASN A 189 5.71 15.48 23.76
CA ASN A 189 4.62 15.59 24.75
C ASN A 189 3.23 15.41 24.10
N LEU A 190 3.10 14.44 23.17
CA LEU A 190 1.88 14.10 22.44
C LEU A 190 1.22 12.81 22.92
N THR A 191 1.68 12.22 24.01
CA THR A 191 1.24 10.91 24.51
C THR A 191 -0.27 10.86 24.80
N ASN A 192 -0.85 11.97 25.25
CA ASN A 192 -2.27 12.06 25.53
C ASN A 192 -3.12 12.21 24.26
N GLN A 193 -2.56 12.80 23.20
CA GLN A 193 -3.26 13.05 21.95
C GLN A 193 -3.13 11.89 20.96
N VAL A 194 -2.01 11.17 20.95
CA VAL A 194 -1.73 10.12 19.95
C VAL A 194 -2.09 8.74 20.49
N LYS A 195 -2.94 8.04 19.76
CA LYS A 195 -3.33 6.65 20.04
C LYS A 195 -2.80 5.73 18.93
N PHE A 196 -2.17 4.62 19.32
CA PHE A 196 -1.75 3.56 18.39
C PHE A 196 -2.76 2.42 18.47
N ILE A 197 -3.56 2.28 17.44
CA ILE A 197 -4.59 1.23 17.35
C ILE A 197 -4.10 0.16 16.36
N ASP A 198 -4.31 -1.09 16.70
CA ASP A 198 -3.91 -2.21 15.86
C ASP A 198 -4.82 -2.36 14.62
N HIS A 199 -4.60 -3.40 13.84
CA HIS A 199 -5.28 -3.64 12.58
C HIS A 199 -6.80 -3.71 12.74
N CYS A 200 -7.51 -2.86 11.98
CA CYS A 200 -8.94 -2.94 11.79
C CYS A 200 -9.25 -3.69 10.49
N LYS A 201 -10.09 -4.73 10.56
CA LYS A 201 -10.49 -5.51 9.38
C LYS A 201 -11.49 -4.76 8.52
N ASP A 202 -12.42 -4.09 9.16
CA ASP A 202 -13.46 -3.30 8.53
C ASP A 202 -13.06 -1.82 8.54
N MET A 203 -12.49 -1.37 7.43
CA MET A 203 -12.03 0.01 7.31
C MET A 203 -13.16 1.01 7.01
N ALA A 204 -14.33 0.56 6.55
CA ALA A 204 -15.49 1.45 6.41
C ALA A 204 -15.93 1.95 7.78
N TYR A 205 -15.80 1.13 8.80
CA TYR A 205 -16.15 1.48 10.18
C TYR A 205 -15.46 2.75 10.70
N PRO A 206 -14.10 2.85 10.73
CA PRO A 206 -13.42 4.08 11.13
C PRO A 206 -13.55 5.25 10.17
N TYR A 207 -13.88 5.02 8.88
CA TYR A 207 -14.08 6.12 7.92
C TYR A 207 -15.48 6.73 7.98
N ASN A 208 -16.49 5.93 8.30
CA ASN A 208 -17.89 6.39 8.32
C ASN A 208 -18.36 6.74 9.75
N GLY A 209 -17.63 6.35 10.78
CA GLY A 209 -17.94 6.59 12.17
C GLY A 209 -17.17 7.75 12.82
N LEU A 210 -16.42 8.51 12.03
CA LEU A 210 -15.74 9.74 12.39
C LEU A 210 -16.23 10.87 11.52
#